data_a839b932dfbed1f448478a7452f756ab
#
_entry.id   a839b932dfbed1f448478a7452f756ab
#
_cell.length_a   1.000
_cell.length_b   1.000
_cell.length_c   1.000
_cell.angle_alpha   90.00
_cell.angle_beta   90.00
_cell.angle_gamma   90.00
#
_symmetry.space_group_name_H-M   'P 1'
#
loop_
_entity.id
_entity.type
_entity.pdbx_description
1 polymer ?
#
loop_
_entity_poly.entity_id
_entity_poly.type
_entity_poly.pdbx_seq_one_letter_code
_entity_poly.pdbx_strand_id
1 'polypeptide(L)'
;MDEYIRQLQAYVREYKIIFEEDCPQPCLDALWWHYGEYHNMDSPQAKEGFKNLRACLDSLPVEDSDVVFEDVVCLCAEYERIAFTAGLKLGAQVMLELTENATEFADKLH
;
A
#
# COMPACT_ATOMS: atom_id res chain seq x y z
N MET A 1 -14.59 7.02 9.30
CA MET A 1 -14.05 7.28 7.95
C MET A 1 -13.66 8.74 7.76
N ASP A 2 -14.55 9.69 8.06
CA ASP A 2 -14.27 11.12 7.92
C ASP A 2 -13.11 11.60 8.79
N GLU A 3 -13.01 11.09 10.02
CA GLU A 3 -11.92 11.44 10.92
C GLU A 3 -10.57 10.95 10.40
N TYR A 4 -10.53 9.74 9.85
CA TYR A 4 -9.32 9.20 9.24
C TYR A 4 -8.87 10.04 8.05
N ILE A 5 -9.80 10.46 7.19
CA ILE A 5 -9.50 11.32 6.05
C ILE A 5 -8.97 12.68 6.51
N ARG A 6 -9.54 13.25 7.56
CA ARG A 6 -9.05 14.51 8.15
C ARG A 6 -7.64 14.36 8.69
N GLN A 7 -7.37 13.25 9.40
CA GLN A 7 -6.04 12.95 9.92
C GLN A 7 -5.03 12.79 8.78
N LEU A 8 -5.42 12.12 7.71
CA LEU A 8 -4.58 11.96 6.52
C LEU A 8 -4.31 13.30 5.85
N GLN A 9 -5.32 14.15 5.70
CA GLN A 9 -5.15 15.49 5.14
C GLN A 9 -4.21 16.34 5.99
N ALA A 10 -4.34 16.27 7.32
CA ALA A 10 -3.45 16.97 8.23
C ALA A 10 -2.02 16.46 8.11
N TYR A 11 -1.84 15.15 8.01
CA TYR A 11 -0.53 14.53 7.82
C TYR A 11 0.12 15.02 6.52
N VAL A 12 -0.63 15.02 5.43
CA VAL A 12 -0.15 15.48 4.12
C VAL A 12 0.28 16.94 4.18
N ARG A 13 -0.47 17.80 4.88
CA ARG A 13 -0.14 19.22 5.04
C ARG A 13 1.09 19.45 5.90
N GLU A 14 1.19 18.72 7.02
CA GLU A 14 2.25 18.92 8.02
C GLU A 14 3.59 18.45 7.50
N TYR A 15 3.63 17.32 6.82
CA TYR A 15 4.88 16.72 6.32
C TYR A 15 5.30 17.26 4.96
N LYS A 16 4.56 18.22 4.40
CA LYS A 16 4.85 18.80 3.09
C LYS A 16 5.34 17.72 2.15
N ILE A 17 4.41 16.92 1.65
CA ILE A 17 4.77 15.91 0.66
C ILE A 17 5.54 16.66 -0.43
N ILE A 18 6.83 16.42 -0.45
CA ILE A 18 7.68 16.95 -1.49
C ILE A 18 7.23 16.21 -2.75
N PHE A 19 6.52 16.92 -3.61
CA PHE A 19 6.19 16.42 -4.92
C PHE A 19 7.49 16.33 -5.71
N GLU A 20 8.27 15.28 -5.46
CA GLU A 20 9.40 14.98 -6.32
C GLU A 20 8.84 14.71 -7.72
N GLU A 21 9.49 15.28 -8.73
CA GLU A 21 9.07 15.12 -10.12
C GLU A 21 8.94 13.66 -10.53
N ASP A 22 9.64 12.75 -9.82
CA ASP A 22 9.65 11.32 -10.06
C ASP A 22 8.51 10.56 -9.38
N CYS A 23 7.67 11.24 -8.59
CA CYS A 23 6.55 10.60 -7.91
C CYS A 23 5.23 10.98 -8.60
N PRO A 24 4.70 10.12 -9.51
CA PRO A 24 3.49 10.44 -10.25
C PRO A 24 2.22 10.44 -9.41
N GLN A 25 2.26 9.88 -8.20
CA GLN A 25 1.09 9.73 -7.34
C GLN A 25 1.42 10.03 -5.88
N PRO A 26 1.77 11.29 -5.55
CA PRO A 26 2.28 11.62 -4.21
C PRO A 26 1.26 11.38 -3.10
N CYS A 27 -0.03 11.60 -3.37
CA CYS A 27 -1.08 11.39 -2.36
C CYS A 27 -1.26 9.90 -2.03
N LEU A 28 -1.21 9.04 -3.03
CA LEU A 28 -1.32 7.59 -2.84
C LEU A 28 -0.09 7.03 -2.16
N ASP A 29 1.09 7.51 -2.51
CA ASP A 29 2.34 7.12 -1.85
C ASP A 29 2.36 7.56 -0.38
N ALA A 30 1.89 8.77 -0.09
CA ALA A 30 1.75 9.25 1.29
C ALA A 30 0.78 8.38 2.09
N LEU A 31 -0.33 7.99 1.49
CA LEU A 31 -1.30 7.09 2.14
C LEU A 31 -0.69 5.72 2.41
N TRP A 32 0.07 5.18 1.47
CA TRP A 32 0.80 3.92 1.64
C TRP A 32 1.73 3.96 2.84
N TRP A 33 2.59 4.99 2.91
CA TRP A 33 3.54 5.15 4.01
C TRP A 33 2.84 5.33 5.34
N HIS A 34 1.80 6.14 5.39
CA HIS A 34 1.01 6.36 6.61
C HIS A 34 0.34 5.07 7.07
N TYR A 35 -0.27 4.33 6.16
CA TYR A 35 -0.93 3.07 6.50
C TYR A 35 0.06 2.04 7.03
N GLY A 36 1.20 1.88 6.36
CA GLY A 36 2.25 0.94 6.75
C GLY A 36 2.87 1.26 8.11
N GLU A 37 2.93 2.55 8.47
CA GLU A 37 3.48 2.99 9.75
C GLU A 37 2.61 2.57 10.95
N TYR A 38 1.30 2.52 10.77
CA TYR A 38 0.35 2.24 11.84
C TYR A 38 -0.29 0.86 11.77
N HIS A 39 -0.03 0.10 10.73
CA HIS A 39 -0.63 -1.21 10.54
C HIS A 39 0.43 -2.25 10.23
N ASN A 40 0.34 -3.38 10.91
CA ASN A 40 1.17 -4.54 10.57
C ASN A 40 0.52 -5.27 9.40
N MET A 41 1.18 -5.19 8.24
CA MET A 41 0.69 -5.82 7.01
C MET A 41 1.20 -7.24 6.80
N ASP A 42 2.08 -7.72 7.68
CA ASP A 42 2.61 -9.07 7.59
C ASP A 42 1.63 -10.06 8.19
N SER A 43 1.06 -10.92 7.35
CA SER A 43 0.25 -12.03 7.80
C SER A 43 1.12 -13.11 8.45
N PRO A 44 0.53 -14.02 9.25
CA PRO A 44 1.28 -15.18 9.76
C PRO A 44 1.93 -16.00 8.64
N GLN A 45 1.28 -16.13 7.50
CA GLN A 45 1.81 -16.82 6.33
C GLN A 45 3.04 -16.12 5.74
N ALA A 46 3.01 -14.79 5.68
CA ALA A 46 4.14 -14.01 5.20
C ALA A 46 5.34 -14.14 6.12
N LYS A 47 5.12 -14.07 7.44
CA LYS A 47 6.18 -14.27 8.44
C LYS A 47 6.81 -15.66 8.33
N GLU A 48 6.00 -16.69 8.19
CA GLU A 48 6.46 -18.05 8.00
C GLU A 48 7.25 -18.19 6.70
N GLY A 49 6.79 -17.55 5.62
CA GLY A 49 7.49 -17.53 4.33
C GLY A 49 8.88 -16.91 4.44
N PHE A 50 9.02 -15.80 5.14
CA PHE A 50 10.32 -15.16 5.36
C PHE A 50 11.24 -16.03 6.23
N LYS A 51 10.69 -16.68 7.24
CA LYS A 51 11.43 -17.63 8.07
C LYS A 51 11.97 -18.80 7.25
N ASN A 52 11.13 -19.37 6.39
CA ASN A 52 11.53 -20.47 5.52
C ASN A 52 12.59 -20.03 4.50
N LEU A 53 12.45 -18.83 3.95
CA LEU A 53 13.45 -18.24 3.06
C LEU A 53 14.80 -18.11 3.79
N ARG A 54 14.80 -17.58 5.00
CA ARG A 54 16.02 -17.45 5.80
C ARG A 54 16.69 -18.80 6.03
N ALA A 55 15.90 -19.81 6.35
CA ALA A 55 16.40 -21.18 6.54
C ALA A 55 17.03 -21.74 5.24
N CYS A 56 16.42 -21.50 4.10
CA CYS A 56 16.98 -21.91 2.80
C CYS A 56 18.29 -21.20 2.48
N LEU A 57 18.46 -19.96 2.93
CA LEU A 57 19.66 -19.17 2.68
C LEU A 57 20.82 -19.49 3.65
N ASP A 58 20.57 -20.27 4.70
CA ASP A 58 21.60 -20.62 5.69
C ASP A 58 22.76 -21.43 5.10
N SER A 59 22.56 -22.09 3.96
CA SER A 59 23.62 -22.82 3.25
C SER A 59 24.60 -21.89 2.50
N LEU A 60 24.26 -20.61 2.32
CA LEU A 60 25.09 -19.63 1.66
C LEU A 60 25.98 -18.89 2.66
N PRO A 61 27.12 -18.32 2.21
CA PRO A 61 27.87 -17.38 3.04
C PRO A 61 26.96 -16.25 3.57
N VAL A 62 27.20 -15.81 4.78
CA VAL A 62 26.35 -14.81 5.46
C VAL A 62 26.14 -13.57 4.62
N GLU A 63 27.19 -13.07 3.95
CA GLU A 63 27.11 -11.88 3.10
C GLU A 63 26.14 -12.08 1.95
N ASP A 64 26.23 -13.23 1.26
CA ASP A 64 25.34 -13.56 0.14
C ASP A 64 23.90 -13.79 0.61
N SER A 65 23.72 -14.48 1.74
CA SER A 65 22.43 -14.71 2.36
C SER A 65 21.71 -13.39 2.68
N ASP A 66 22.42 -12.44 3.27
CA ASP A 66 21.84 -11.15 3.64
C ASP A 66 21.45 -10.33 2.41
N VAL A 67 22.27 -10.32 1.37
CA VAL A 67 21.95 -9.62 0.11
C VAL A 67 20.69 -10.18 -0.52
N VAL A 68 20.59 -11.51 -0.64
CA VAL A 68 19.40 -12.13 -1.23
C VAL A 68 18.18 -11.87 -0.38
N PHE A 69 18.28 -11.98 0.92
CA PHE A 69 17.15 -11.73 1.83
C PHE A 69 16.66 -10.27 1.71
N GLU A 70 17.56 -9.31 1.72
CA GLU A 70 17.21 -7.89 1.54
C GLU A 70 16.55 -7.63 0.19
N ASP A 71 17.07 -8.20 -0.88
CA ASP A 71 16.49 -8.04 -2.21
C ASP A 71 15.07 -8.58 -2.27
N VAL A 72 14.81 -9.73 -1.64
CA VAL A 72 13.45 -10.30 -1.57
C VAL A 72 12.53 -9.41 -0.75
N VAL A 73 12.99 -8.90 0.39
CA VAL A 73 12.20 -7.98 1.23
C VAL A 73 11.84 -6.71 0.47
N CYS A 74 12.80 -6.12 -0.23
CA CYS A 74 12.58 -4.93 -1.05
C CYS A 74 11.60 -5.19 -2.19
N LEU A 75 11.73 -6.34 -2.86
CA LEU A 75 10.83 -6.74 -3.93
C LEU A 75 9.40 -6.92 -3.42
N CYS A 76 9.24 -7.59 -2.28
CA CYS A 76 7.93 -7.76 -1.65
C CYS A 76 7.30 -6.41 -1.29
N ALA A 77 8.08 -5.51 -0.71
CA ALA A 77 7.61 -4.16 -0.36
C ALA A 77 7.15 -3.39 -1.59
N GLU A 78 7.86 -3.50 -2.71
CA GLU A 78 7.47 -2.85 -3.96
C GLU A 78 6.17 -3.43 -4.53
N TYR A 79 6.01 -4.74 -4.52
CA TYR A 79 4.76 -5.37 -4.95
C TYR A 79 3.59 -5.02 -4.03
N GLU A 80 3.81 -4.95 -2.72
CA GLU A 80 2.79 -4.50 -1.77
C GLU A 80 2.35 -3.08 -2.08
N ARG A 81 3.28 -2.19 -2.35
CA ARG A 81 3.00 -0.79 -2.70
C ARG A 81 2.18 -0.70 -3.99
N ILE A 82 2.57 -1.44 -5.02
CA ILE A 82 1.86 -1.49 -6.29
C ILE A 82 0.44 -2.03 -6.11
N ALA A 83 0.29 -3.12 -5.36
CA ALA A 83 -1.00 -3.74 -5.10
C ALA A 83 -1.92 -2.83 -4.28
N PHE A 84 -1.38 -2.14 -3.28
CA PHE A 84 -2.12 -1.18 -2.47
C PHE A 84 -2.66 -0.03 -3.34
N THR A 85 -1.80 0.55 -4.16
CA THR A 85 -2.16 1.65 -5.07
C THR A 85 -3.22 1.20 -6.08
N ALA A 86 -3.01 0.05 -6.71
CA ALA A 86 -3.97 -0.51 -7.66
C ALA A 86 -5.32 -0.81 -6.99
N GLY A 87 -5.30 -1.36 -5.78
CA GLY A 87 -6.50 -1.64 -5.01
C GLY A 87 -7.29 -0.38 -4.66
N LEU A 88 -6.59 0.68 -4.25
CA LEU A 88 -7.23 1.97 -3.97
C LEU A 88 -7.88 2.57 -5.21
N LYS A 89 -7.20 2.56 -6.34
CA LYS A 89 -7.74 3.06 -7.61
C LYS A 89 -8.96 2.27 -8.04
N LEU A 90 -8.87 0.95 -7.98
CA LEU A 90 -9.99 0.08 -8.32
C LEU A 90 -11.16 0.30 -7.37
N GLY A 91 -10.90 0.39 -6.07
CA GLY A 91 -11.92 0.66 -5.07
C GLY A 91 -12.63 2.00 -5.30
N ALA A 92 -11.86 3.05 -5.60
CA ALA A 92 -12.41 4.37 -5.93
C ALA A 92 -13.28 4.30 -7.20
N GLN A 93 -12.81 3.61 -8.23
CA GLN A 93 -13.56 3.43 -9.47
C GLN A 93 -14.88 2.69 -9.23
N VAL A 94 -14.85 1.62 -8.45
CA VAL A 94 -16.05 0.86 -8.09
C VAL A 94 -17.04 1.74 -7.32
N MET A 95 -16.55 2.53 -6.37
CA MET A 95 -17.42 3.42 -5.59
C MET A 95 -18.05 4.50 -6.45
N LEU A 96 -17.32 5.06 -7.39
CA LEU A 96 -17.86 6.05 -8.34
C LEU A 96 -18.96 5.44 -9.20
N GLU A 97 -18.73 4.27 -9.75
CA GLU A 97 -19.73 3.55 -10.55
C GLU A 97 -20.99 3.21 -9.76
N LEU A 98 -20.83 2.73 -8.53
CA LEU A 98 -21.95 2.43 -7.66
C LEU A 98 -22.74 3.69 -7.30
N THR A 99 -22.06 4.80 -7.08
CA THR A 99 -22.69 6.08 -6.77
C THR A 99 -23.46 6.62 -7.97
N GLU A 100 -22.89 6.57 -9.17
CA GLU A 100 -23.54 6.96 -10.41
C GLU A 100 -24.77 6.11 -10.68
N ASN A 101 -24.66 4.80 -10.56
CA ASN A 101 -25.79 3.89 -10.74
C ASN A 101 -26.89 4.13 -9.72
N ALA A 102 -26.56 4.41 -8.47
CA ALA A 102 -27.52 4.73 -7.43
C ALA A 102 -28.27 6.04 -7.76
N THR A 103 -27.55 7.05 -8.26
CA THR A 103 -28.14 8.33 -8.68
C THR A 103 -29.08 8.14 -9.86
N GLU A 104 -28.67 7.40 -10.87
CA GLU A 104 -29.52 7.06 -12.02
C GLU A 104 -30.78 6.29 -11.61
N PHE A 105 -30.62 5.34 -10.69
CA PHE A 105 -31.77 4.58 -10.18
C PHE A 105 -32.75 5.47 -9.41
N ALA A 106 -32.25 6.38 -8.58
CA ALA A 106 -33.07 7.33 -7.85
C ALA A 106 -33.81 8.29 -8.82
N ASP A 107 -33.15 8.75 -9.86
CA ASP A 107 -33.74 9.62 -10.89
C ASP A 107 -34.87 8.92 -11.66
N LYS A 108 -34.71 7.62 -11.93
CA LYS A 108 -35.73 6.82 -12.59
C LYS A 108 -36.99 6.58 -11.73
N LEU A 109 -36.84 6.65 -10.41
CA LEU A 109 -37.96 6.48 -9.48
C LEU A 109 -38.79 7.76 -9.34
N HIS A 110 -38.30 8.87 -9.75
CA HIS A 110 -38.96 10.16 -9.76
C HIS A 110 -39.54 10.48 -11.15
#